data_3c54a857192e9d9c2817f77789d575ec
#
_entry.id   3c54a857192e9d9c2817f77789d575ec
#
_cell.length_a   1.000
_cell.length_b   1.000
_cell.length_c   1.000
_cell.angle_alpha   90.00
_cell.angle_beta   90.00
_cell.angle_gamma   90.00
#
_symmetry.space_group_name_H-M   'P 1'
#
loop_
_entity.id
_entity.type
_entity.pdbx_description
1 polymer ?
#
loop_
_entity_poly.entity_id
_entity_poly.type
_entity_poly.pdbx_seq_one_letter_code
_entity_poly.pdbx_strand_id
1 'polypeptide(L)'
;MKKLIIILMALIAYSTHVFADKVSFTASAPDAVVVGEQFRLSYIVTTQKVKDFRAPSIKGFDVLMGPSRSQQSSTQIVNGNVTSTSSITFTYILMANNAGEYTIPGASIIADGDQMVSNSVKIKVLPQDQGGNSGQNNSSSGSIHSSSGTSVSNQDLFIMASASKTN
;
A
#
# COMPACT_ATOMS: atom_id res chain seq x y z
N MET A 1 -22.18 -50.44 -31.90
CA MET A 1 -21.87 -49.05 -32.29
C MET A 1 -22.55 -48.03 -31.37
N LYS A 2 -23.87 -48.09 -31.12
CA LYS A 2 -24.57 -47.10 -30.23
C LYS A 2 -24.03 -47.06 -28.79
N LYS A 3 -23.67 -48.21 -28.17
CA LYS A 3 -23.13 -48.23 -26.81
C LYS A 3 -21.70 -47.62 -26.70
N LEU A 4 -20.93 -47.72 -27.78
CA LEU A 4 -19.56 -47.15 -27.82
C LEU A 4 -19.59 -45.60 -27.93
N ILE A 5 -20.61 -45.08 -28.65
CA ILE A 5 -20.84 -43.63 -28.77
C ILE A 5 -21.25 -43.02 -27.42
N ILE A 6 -22.08 -43.72 -26.62
CA ILE A 6 -22.52 -43.25 -25.29
C ILE A 6 -21.35 -43.20 -24.32
N ILE A 7 -20.43 -44.19 -24.36
CA ILE A 7 -19.23 -44.19 -23.53
C ILE A 7 -18.28 -43.06 -23.93
N LEU A 8 -18.12 -42.78 -25.20
CA LEU A 8 -17.30 -41.69 -25.71
C LEU A 8 -17.86 -40.32 -25.31
N MET A 9 -19.21 -40.16 -25.38
CA MET A 9 -19.86 -38.95 -24.89
C MET A 9 -19.72 -38.75 -23.38
N ALA A 10 -19.77 -39.81 -22.58
CA ALA A 10 -19.58 -39.73 -21.14
C ALA A 10 -18.14 -39.36 -20.77
N LEU A 11 -17.13 -39.74 -21.55
CA LEU A 11 -15.72 -39.37 -21.33
C LEU A 11 -15.47 -37.86 -21.57
N ILE A 12 -16.20 -37.22 -22.47
CA ILE A 12 -16.07 -35.78 -22.78
C ILE A 12 -16.68 -34.91 -21.69
N ALA A 13 -17.64 -35.41 -20.90
CA ALA A 13 -18.29 -34.71 -19.82
C ALA A 13 -17.42 -34.54 -18.55
N TYR A 14 -16.32 -35.24 -18.45
CA TYR A 14 -15.32 -35.06 -17.37
C TYR A 14 -14.26 -34.02 -17.73
N SER A 15 -14.66 -32.88 -18.30
CA SER A 15 -13.78 -31.72 -18.40
C SER A 15 -13.61 -31.15 -16.98
N THR A 16 -12.58 -31.58 -16.29
CA THR A 16 -12.18 -30.94 -15.02
C THR A 16 -11.85 -29.50 -15.32
N HIS A 17 -12.69 -28.58 -14.83
CA HIS A 17 -12.35 -27.17 -14.80
C HIS A 17 -11.15 -26.98 -13.87
N VAL A 18 -9.97 -26.95 -14.46
CA VAL A 18 -8.75 -26.51 -13.77
C VAL A 18 -8.93 -25.01 -13.54
N PHE A 19 -9.30 -24.62 -12.32
CA PHE A 19 -9.18 -23.23 -11.87
C PHE A 19 -7.69 -22.94 -11.76
N ALA A 20 -7.09 -22.43 -12.82
CA ALA A 20 -5.79 -21.81 -12.72
C ALA A 20 -5.96 -20.53 -11.87
N ASP A 21 -5.27 -20.44 -10.74
CA ASP A 21 -5.21 -19.22 -9.95
C ASP A 21 -4.77 -18.08 -10.86
N LYS A 22 -5.67 -17.12 -11.07
CA LYS A 22 -5.43 -16.02 -11.98
C LYS A 22 -4.33 -15.13 -11.41
N VAL A 23 -3.21 -15.03 -12.11
CA VAL A 23 -2.16 -14.09 -11.78
C VAL A 23 -2.74 -12.69 -11.73
N SER A 24 -2.48 -11.97 -10.65
CA SER A 24 -2.87 -10.56 -10.49
C SER A 24 -1.63 -9.68 -10.43
N PHE A 25 -1.73 -8.48 -10.98
CA PHE A 25 -0.71 -7.45 -10.92
C PHE A 25 -1.35 -6.13 -10.53
N THR A 26 -1.02 -5.62 -9.34
CA THR A 26 -1.67 -4.46 -8.74
C THR A 26 -0.65 -3.46 -8.21
N ALA A 27 -1.00 -2.18 -8.31
CA ALA A 27 -0.27 -1.06 -7.71
C ALA A 27 -1.03 -0.56 -6.48
N SER A 28 -0.29 -0.19 -5.43
CA SER A 28 -0.82 0.36 -4.17
C SER A 28 0.07 1.48 -3.67
N ALA A 29 -0.56 2.57 -3.24
CA ALA A 29 0.06 3.72 -2.58
C ALA A 29 -0.99 4.36 -1.63
N PRO A 30 -0.60 5.26 -0.71
CA PRO A 30 -1.56 6.06 0.06
C PRO A 30 -2.42 6.95 -0.85
N ASP A 31 -3.69 7.11 -0.49
CA ASP A 31 -4.61 8.00 -1.24
C ASP A 31 -4.27 9.49 -1.05
N ALA A 32 -3.66 9.83 0.10
CA ALA A 32 -3.23 11.18 0.42
C ALA A 32 -1.91 11.18 1.19
N VAL A 33 -1.09 12.20 0.94
CA VAL A 33 0.19 12.47 1.63
C VAL A 33 0.35 13.99 1.77
N VAL A 34 1.29 14.44 2.60
CA VAL A 34 1.61 15.86 2.78
C VAL A 34 2.87 16.22 2.00
N VAL A 35 3.01 17.47 1.55
CA VAL A 35 4.25 17.98 0.94
C VAL A 35 5.45 17.72 1.85
N GLY A 36 6.53 17.16 1.30
CA GLY A 36 7.73 16.75 2.04
C GLY A 36 7.64 15.37 2.70
N GLU A 37 6.46 14.74 2.72
CA GLU A 37 6.27 13.40 3.27
C GLU A 37 6.81 12.33 2.31
N GLN A 38 7.47 11.33 2.90
CA GLN A 38 7.90 10.15 2.19
C GLN A 38 6.83 9.06 2.27
N PHE A 39 6.54 8.45 1.14
CA PHE A 39 5.55 7.38 1.08
C PHE A 39 6.02 6.23 0.20
N ARG A 40 5.32 5.11 0.33
CA ARG A 40 5.62 3.88 -0.39
C ARG A 40 4.66 3.68 -1.56
N LEU A 41 5.23 3.42 -2.73
CA LEU A 41 4.52 2.89 -3.90
C LEU A 41 4.94 1.44 -4.09
N SER A 42 3.99 0.52 -4.10
CA SER A 42 4.24 -0.92 -4.23
C SER A 42 3.50 -1.49 -5.44
N TYR A 43 4.20 -2.30 -6.23
CA TYR A 43 3.63 -3.12 -7.30
C TYR A 43 3.73 -4.58 -6.89
N ILE A 44 2.58 -5.25 -6.78
CA ILE A 44 2.47 -6.61 -6.25
C ILE A 44 1.96 -7.53 -7.35
N VAL A 45 2.68 -8.61 -7.61
CA VAL A 45 2.27 -9.66 -8.56
C VAL A 45 2.19 -11.00 -7.86
N THR A 46 1.11 -11.76 -8.11
CA THR A 46 0.82 -13.05 -7.45
C THR A 46 1.42 -14.24 -8.22
N THR A 47 2.69 -14.15 -8.61
CA THR A 47 3.49 -15.24 -9.19
C THR A 47 4.96 -15.00 -8.89
N GLN A 48 5.77 -16.05 -9.00
CA GLN A 48 7.23 -15.97 -8.90
C GLN A 48 7.92 -15.84 -10.27
N LYS A 49 7.21 -16.13 -11.34
CA LYS A 49 7.75 -16.12 -12.71
C LYS A 49 7.56 -14.76 -13.36
N VAL A 50 8.28 -13.76 -12.85
CA VAL A 50 8.21 -12.38 -13.34
C VAL A 50 9.48 -12.02 -14.09
N LYS A 51 9.32 -11.44 -15.28
CA LYS A 51 10.39 -10.88 -16.12
C LYS A 51 9.99 -9.46 -16.55
N ASP A 52 10.99 -8.69 -16.97
CA ASP A 52 10.84 -7.38 -17.64
C ASP A 52 9.91 -6.41 -16.92
N PHE A 53 10.11 -6.25 -15.59
CA PHE A 53 9.42 -5.20 -14.86
C PHE A 53 9.85 -3.83 -15.39
N ARG A 54 8.88 -3.05 -15.85
CA ARG A 54 9.05 -1.69 -16.35
C ARG A 54 8.20 -0.74 -15.53
N ALA A 55 8.86 0.12 -14.77
CA ALA A 55 8.20 1.17 -14.03
C ALA A 55 7.59 2.20 -14.97
N PRO A 56 6.45 2.80 -14.61
CA PRO A 56 5.91 3.93 -15.34
C PRO A 56 6.73 5.20 -15.07
N SER A 57 6.43 6.26 -15.82
CA SER A 57 6.94 7.59 -15.52
C SER A 57 6.28 8.10 -14.23
N ILE A 58 7.07 8.31 -13.18
CA ILE A 58 6.62 8.84 -11.89
C ILE A 58 6.83 10.35 -11.93
N LYS A 59 5.76 11.11 -12.26
CA LYS A 59 5.81 12.58 -12.34
C LYS A 59 5.21 13.20 -11.07
N GLY A 60 5.78 14.30 -10.60
CA GLY A 60 5.31 15.04 -9.43
C GLY A 60 5.85 14.56 -8.10
N PHE A 61 6.70 13.52 -8.12
CA PHE A 61 7.34 12.96 -6.94
C PHE A 61 8.83 12.74 -7.20
N ASP A 62 9.64 12.90 -6.17
CA ASP A 62 11.04 12.49 -6.19
C ASP A 62 11.15 11.01 -5.83
N VAL A 63 11.89 10.26 -6.62
CA VAL A 63 12.19 8.86 -6.34
C VAL A 63 13.42 8.80 -5.44
N LEU A 64 13.21 8.54 -4.14
CA LEU A 64 14.30 8.46 -3.17
C LEU A 64 14.96 7.09 -3.18
N MET A 65 14.18 6.03 -3.44
CA MET A 65 14.68 4.66 -3.49
C MET A 65 13.79 3.80 -4.39
N GLY A 66 14.40 2.80 -5.03
CA GLY A 66 13.68 1.74 -5.76
C GLY A 66 14.08 1.58 -7.23
N PRO A 67 13.53 0.54 -7.86
CA PRO A 67 12.68 -0.47 -7.23
C PRO A 67 13.47 -1.47 -6.37
N SER A 68 13.05 -1.70 -5.14
CA SER A 68 13.51 -2.86 -4.36
C SER A 68 12.56 -4.03 -4.61
N ARG A 69 13.11 -5.23 -4.86
CA ARG A 69 12.34 -6.44 -5.11
C ARG A 69 12.35 -7.32 -3.87
N SER A 70 11.18 -7.67 -3.37
CA SER A 70 10.98 -8.67 -2.34
C SER A 70 10.11 -9.82 -2.85
N GLN A 71 10.32 -11.02 -2.32
CA GLN A 71 9.56 -12.21 -2.67
C GLN A 71 9.03 -12.84 -1.40
N GLN A 72 7.75 -13.18 -1.41
CA GLN A 72 7.07 -13.87 -0.32
C GLN A 72 6.44 -15.15 -0.86
N SER A 73 6.54 -16.23 -0.09
CA SER A 73 5.86 -17.50 -0.36
C SER A 73 5.20 -17.96 0.93
N SER A 74 3.94 -18.40 0.82
CA SER A 74 3.18 -18.94 1.95
C SER A 74 2.52 -20.25 1.51
N THR A 75 2.63 -21.28 2.35
CA THR A 75 1.96 -22.54 2.14
C THR A 75 1.01 -22.79 3.30
N GLN A 76 -0.25 -23.05 2.98
CA GLN A 76 -1.30 -23.33 3.95
C GLN A 76 -1.87 -24.70 3.71
N ILE A 77 -2.07 -25.48 4.77
CA ILE A 77 -2.69 -26.79 4.73
C ILE A 77 -4.00 -26.72 5.52
N VAL A 78 -5.11 -26.92 4.82
CA VAL A 78 -6.46 -26.90 5.42
C VAL A 78 -7.17 -28.19 5.01
N ASN A 79 -7.56 -29.00 5.99
CA ASN A 79 -8.26 -30.28 5.78
C ASN A 79 -7.56 -31.21 4.75
N GLY A 80 -6.22 -31.27 4.79
CA GLY A 80 -5.43 -32.08 3.86
C GLY A 80 -5.22 -31.45 2.47
N ASN A 81 -5.84 -30.31 2.17
CA ASN A 81 -5.59 -29.56 0.95
C ASN A 81 -4.43 -28.58 1.16
N VAL A 82 -3.44 -28.64 0.29
CA VAL A 82 -2.27 -27.75 0.30
C VAL A 82 -2.51 -26.61 -0.68
N THR A 83 -2.56 -25.38 -0.16
CA THR A 83 -2.60 -24.17 -0.97
C THR A 83 -1.27 -23.44 -0.81
N SER A 84 -0.58 -23.15 -1.91
CA SER A 84 0.66 -22.38 -1.93
C SER A 84 0.41 -21.09 -2.70
N THR A 85 0.66 -19.96 -2.04
CA THR A 85 0.61 -18.64 -2.66
C THR A 85 2.01 -18.05 -2.68
N SER A 86 2.34 -17.37 -3.76
CA SER A 86 3.61 -16.66 -3.88
C SER A 86 3.40 -15.30 -4.52
N SER A 87 4.18 -14.33 -4.08
CA SER A 87 4.10 -12.98 -4.61
C SER A 87 5.49 -12.34 -4.72
N ILE A 88 5.63 -11.45 -5.68
CA ILE A 88 6.77 -10.56 -5.81
C ILE A 88 6.26 -9.13 -5.68
N THR A 89 6.94 -8.33 -4.86
CA THR A 89 6.64 -6.92 -4.66
C THR A 89 7.82 -6.08 -5.11
N PHE A 90 7.54 -5.08 -5.96
CA PHE A 90 8.49 -4.02 -6.32
C PHE A 90 8.10 -2.76 -5.58
N THR A 91 9.01 -2.21 -4.77
CA THR A 91 8.74 -1.09 -3.87
C THR A 91 9.59 0.11 -4.23
N TYR A 92 8.96 1.27 -4.32
CA TYR A 92 9.59 2.59 -4.40
C TYR A 92 9.30 3.38 -3.13
N ILE A 93 10.26 4.18 -2.70
CA ILE A 93 10.05 5.25 -1.73
C ILE A 93 10.08 6.56 -2.49
N LEU A 94 8.99 7.30 -2.40
CA LEU A 94 8.76 8.56 -3.08
C LEU A 94 8.61 9.67 -2.07
N MET A 95 8.90 10.92 -2.47
CA MET A 95 8.64 12.13 -1.69
C MET A 95 7.75 13.07 -2.48
N ALA A 96 6.75 13.65 -1.82
CA ALA A 96 5.84 14.60 -2.42
C ALA A 96 6.44 16.00 -2.38
N ASN A 97 6.58 16.66 -3.54
CA ASN A 97 7.22 17.97 -3.65
C ASN A 97 6.25 19.12 -3.63
N ASN A 98 5.09 18.99 -4.25
CA ASN A 98 4.11 20.07 -4.40
C ASN A 98 2.71 19.54 -4.12
N ALA A 99 1.87 20.38 -3.53
CA ALA A 99 0.45 20.08 -3.33
C ALA A 99 -0.28 19.95 -4.67
N GLY A 100 -1.25 19.05 -4.74
CA GLY A 100 -2.02 18.78 -5.97
C GLY A 100 -2.53 17.36 -6.04
N GLU A 101 -3.18 17.03 -7.15
CA GLU A 101 -3.63 15.67 -7.44
C GLU A 101 -2.77 15.07 -8.55
N TYR A 102 -2.21 13.90 -8.27
CA TYR A 102 -1.30 13.20 -9.17
C TYR A 102 -1.83 11.82 -9.49
N THR A 103 -1.58 11.37 -10.71
CA THR A 103 -1.87 10.00 -11.12
C THR A 103 -0.58 9.36 -11.61
N ILE A 104 -0.18 8.27 -10.97
CA ILE A 104 0.93 7.43 -11.41
C ILE A 104 0.34 6.32 -12.27
N PRO A 105 0.75 6.19 -13.54
CA PRO A 105 0.26 5.13 -14.42
C PRO A 105 0.64 3.74 -13.93
N GLY A 106 -0.01 2.70 -14.47
CA GLY A 106 0.35 1.32 -14.19
C GLY A 106 1.76 0.96 -14.69
N ALA A 107 2.45 0.11 -13.97
CA ALA A 107 3.67 -0.54 -14.42
C ALA A 107 3.34 -1.73 -15.33
N SER A 108 4.31 -2.18 -16.14
CA SER A 108 4.17 -3.37 -16.97
C SER A 108 5.17 -4.45 -16.58
N ILE A 109 4.76 -5.71 -16.71
CA ILE A 109 5.59 -6.90 -16.47
C ILE A 109 5.27 -7.97 -17.52
N ILE A 110 6.15 -8.97 -17.60
CA ILE A 110 5.83 -10.28 -18.16
C ILE A 110 5.73 -11.27 -17.01
N ALA A 111 4.52 -11.81 -16.77
CA ALA A 111 4.22 -12.75 -15.70
C ALA A 111 3.68 -14.04 -16.30
N ASP A 112 4.30 -15.19 -15.97
CA ASP A 112 3.98 -16.51 -16.53
C ASP A 112 3.97 -16.59 -18.07
N GLY A 113 4.64 -15.64 -18.74
CA GLY A 113 4.71 -15.54 -20.20
C GLY A 113 3.77 -14.50 -20.80
N ASP A 114 2.82 -13.97 -20.04
CA ASP A 114 1.86 -12.97 -20.48
C ASP A 114 2.27 -11.56 -20.06
N GLN A 115 2.03 -10.60 -20.95
CA GLN A 115 2.22 -9.20 -20.62
C GLN A 115 1.04 -8.69 -19.80
N MET A 116 1.35 -8.10 -18.65
CA MET A 116 0.36 -7.53 -17.73
C MET A 116 0.69 -6.08 -17.42
N VAL A 117 -0.36 -5.29 -17.14
CA VAL A 117 -0.24 -3.90 -16.68
C VAL A 117 -1.03 -3.76 -15.38
N SER A 118 -0.44 -3.11 -14.39
CA SER A 118 -1.15 -2.84 -13.13
C SER A 118 -2.17 -1.72 -13.28
N ASN A 119 -3.01 -1.54 -12.27
CA ASN A 119 -3.83 -0.33 -12.16
C ASN A 119 -2.94 0.92 -12.00
N SER A 120 -3.49 2.08 -12.33
CA SER A 120 -2.95 3.38 -11.94
C SER A 120 -3.31 3.68 -10.48
N VAL A 121 -2.52 4.53 -9.81
CA VAL A 121 -2.82 5.04 -8.47
C VAL A 121 -2.98 6.55 -8.51
N LYS A 122 -3.98 7.06 -7.78
CA LYS A 122 -4.22 8.50 -7.61
C LYS A 122 -3.78 8.89 -6.22
N ILE A 123 -3.05 9.98 -6.10
CA ILE A 123 -2.51 10.46 -4.84
C ILE A 123 -2.81 11.94 -4.73
N LYS A 124 -3.47 12.34 -3.64
CA LYS A 124 -3.70 13.73 -3.29
C LYS A 124 -2.58 14.21 -2.38
N VAL A 125 -1.79 15.17 -2.85
CA VAL A 125 -0.77 15.81 -2.03
C VAL A 125 -1.36 17.05 -1.39
N LEU A 126 -1.44 17.03 -0.06
CA LEU A 126 -1.94 18.14 0.75
C LEU A 126 -0.81 19.13 1.01
N PRO A 127 -1.10 20.44 1.10
CA PRO A 127 -0.11 21.42 1.52
C PRO A 127 0.38 21.07 2.93
N GLN A 128 1.64 21.34 3.20
CA GLN A 128 2.15 21.28 4.57
C GLN A 128 1.51 22.43 5.35
N ASP A 129 0.77 22.11 6.41
CA ASP A 129 0.28 23.11 7.33
C ASP A 129 1.50 23.81 7.95
N GLN A 130 1.77 25.01 7.48
CA GLN A 130 2.64 25.91 8.21
C GLN A 130 1.87 26.22 9.50
N GLY A 131 2.24 25.53 10.57
CA GLY A 131 1.65 25.72 11.88
C GLY A 131 1.57 27.21 12.15
N GLY A 132 0.33 27.72 12.07
CA GLY A 132 0.07 29.12 12.27
C GLY A 132 0.53 29.50 13.66
N ASN A 133 1.63 30.22 13.71
CA ASN A 133 1.99 31.03 14.87
C ASN A 133 0.95 32.15 14.97
N SER A 134 -0.25 31.82 15.45
CA SER A 134 -1.25 32.80 15.87
C SER A 134 -0.81 33.36 17.21
N GLY A 135 0.28 34.10 17.17
CA GLY A 135 0.65 35.06 18.19
C GLY A 135 -0.35 36.22 18.12
N GLN A 136 -1.55 36.05 18.63
CA GLN A 136 -2.44 37.16 18.89
C GLN A 136 -2.09 37.74 20.26
N ASN A 137 -1.13 38.67 20.23
CA ASN A 137 -0.99 39.65 21.27
C ASN A 137 -2.32 40.41 21.36
N ASN A 138 -3.10 40.14 22.39
CA ASN A 138 -4.12 41.07 22.85
C ASN A 138 -3.85 41.41 24.32
N SER A 139 -3.09 42.49 24.50
CA SER A 139 -2.96 43.16 25.76
C SER A 139 -4.31 43.82 26.11
N SER A 140 -4.99 43.34 27.12
CA SER A 140 -5.91 44.15 27.87
C SER A 140 -5.94 43.70 29.34
N SER A 141 -5.51 44.63 30.14
CA SER A 141 -5.58 44.68 31.60
C SER A 141 -6.97 44.37 32.15
N GLY A 142 -7.05 43.67 33.27
CA GLY A 142 -8.25 43.76 34.09
C GLY A 142 -8.51 42.59 35.01
N SER A 143 -8.12 42.78 36.27
CA SER A 143 -8.82 42.34 37.48
C SER A 143 -8.90 40.86 37.87
N ILE A 144 -8.29 40.61 38.98
CA ILE A 144 -8.32 39.51 39.93
C ILE A 144 -9.76 39.08 40.26
N HIS A 145 -10.10 37.82 40.12
CA HIS A 145 -11.03 37.13 41.02
C HIS A 145 -10.65 35.66 41.12
N SER A 146 -10.36 35.24 42.34
CA SER A 146 -10.10 33.87 42.77
C SER A 146 -11.37 33.05 42.64
N SER A 147 -11.33 31.93 41.95
CA SER A 147 -12.11 30.73 42.28
C SER A 147 -11.48 29.50 41.71
N SER A 148 -11.25 28.53 42.54
CA SER A 148 -10.71 27.20 42.30
C SER A 148 -11.48 26.43 41.23
N GLY A 149 -10.80 26.11 40.13
CA GLY A 149 -11.28 25.18 39.13
C GLY A 149 -10.08 24.76 38.28
N THR A 150 -9.57 23.57 38.52
CA THR A 150 -8.44 22.98 37.79
C THR A 150 -8.87 22.69 36.36
N SER A 151 -8.66 23.60 35.43
CA SER A 151 -8.75 23.33 34.00
C SER A 151 -7.37 22.86 33.53
N VAL A 152 -7.22 21.58 33.30
CA VAL A 152 -6.03 21.01 32.66
C VAL A 152 -6.09 21.42 31.19
N SER A 153 -5.18 22.28 30.77
CA SER A 153 -5.04 22.61 29.36
C SER A 153 -4.36 21.44 28.63
N ASN A 154 -4.82 21.11 27.43
CA ASN A 154 -4.32 20.01 26.60
C ASN A 154 -2.84 20.15 26.14
N GLN A 155 -2.13 21.17 26.63
CA GLN A 155 -0.74 21.44 26.25
C GLN A 155 0.28 20.90 27.26
N ASP A 156 -0.14 20.42 28.44
CA ASP A 156 0.76 20.03 29.53
C ASP A 156 0.81 18.51 29.79
N LEU A 157 0.33 17.71 28.84
CA LEU A 157 0.36 16.25 29.00
C LEU A 157 1.65 15.69 28.41
N PHE A 158 2.71 15.66 29.22
CA PHE A 158 3.93 14.94 28.90
C PHE A 158 3.92 13.56 29.56
N ILE A 159 3.88 12.50 28.74
CA ILE A 159 4.07 11.12 29.24
C ILE A 159 5.56 10.85 29.26
N MET A 160 6.18 10.90 30.42
CA MET A 160 7.54 10.39 30.63
C MET A 160 7.49 8.91 31.01
N ALA A 161 7.92 8.03 30.11
CA ALA A 161 8.17 6.64 30.44
C ALA A 161 9.58 6.48 30.98
N SER A 162 9.73 6.21 32.26
CA SER A 162 10.99 5.87 32.93
C SER A 162 11.11 4.35 33.06
N ALA A 163 12.03 3.72 32.35
CA ALA A 163 12.37 2.32 32.54
C ALA A 163 13.42 2.18 33.63
N SER A 164 13.02 1.63 34.80
CA SER A 164 13.93 1.24 35.86
C SER A 164 14.49 -0.15 35.57
N LYS A 165 15.82 -0.22 35.37
CA LYS A 165 16.55 -1.48 35.28
C LYS A 165 16.80 -2.00 36.70
N THR A 166 16.12 -3.10 37.09
CA THR A 166 16.41 -3.81 38.32
C THR A 166 17.58 -4.78 38.09
N ASN A 167 18.58 -4.69 38.91
CA ASN A 167 19.71 -5.64 38.99
C ASN A 167 19.25 -6.95 39.61
#